data_672b55f8d0d76e84da64086618775266
#
_entry.id   672b55f8d0d76e84da64086618775266
#
_cell.length_a   1.000
_cell.length_b   1.000
_cell.length_c   1.000
_cell.angle_alpha   90.00
_cell.angle_beta   90.00
_cell.angle_gamma   90.00
#
_symmetry.space_group_name_H-M   'P 1'
#
loop_
_entity.id
_entity.type
_entity.pdbx_description
1 polymer ?
#
loop_
_entity_poly.entity_id
_entity_poly.type
_entity_poly.pdbx_seq_one_letter_code
_entity_poly.pdbx_strand_id
1 'polypeptide(L)'
;MGQTITGIAAQDPDIEIAAGIDVRDGGTNPYPVFARFEECDVPADVIVDFSSPAVFDSMMDYSVSRQIPVVVCTPGLSEEQLKRLDEDSKKVAVLRSANMSLGINLLLKLLQDAARTLAAAGFDIGIVVTHQNRK
;
A
#
# COMPACT_ATOMS: atom_id res chain seq x y z
N MET A 1 -1.37 6.78 -8.63
CA MET A 1 -0.19 6.07 -8.07
C MET A 1 0.35 5.04 -9.05
N GLY A 2 -0.46 4.21 -9.70
CA GLY A 2 0.02 3.20 -10.66
C GLY A 2 1.01 3.74 -11.69
N GLN A 3 0.66 4.81 -12.40
CA GLN A 3 1.53 5.47 -13.38
C GLN A 3 2.86 5.99 -12.77
N THR A 4 2.83 6.43 -11.52
CA THR A 4 4.05 6.86 -10.82
C THR A 4 4.98 5.68 -10.55
N ILE A 5 4.41 4.54 -10.14
CA ILE A 5 5.18 3.30 -9.93
C ILE A 5 5.75 2.80 -11.25
N THR A 6 4.95 2.83 -12.32
CA THR A 6 5.42 2.48 -13.68
C THR A 6 6.65 3.30 -14.09
N GLY A 7 6.60 4.62 -13.86
CA GLY A 7 7.72 5.50 -14.20
C GLY A 7 8.97 5.27 -13.35
N ILE A 8 8.81 4.84 -12.10
CA ILE A 8 9.93 4.49 -11.20
C ILE A 8 10.52 3.13 -11.61
N ALA A 9 9.67 2.11 -11.79
CA ALA A 9 10.10 0.78 -12.18
C ALA A 9 10.83 0.76 -13.53
N ALA A 10 10.41 1.60 -14.48
CA ALA A 10 11.09 1.73 -15.77
C ALA A 10 12.55 2.22 -15.70
N GLN A 11 12.96 2.77 -14.55
CA GLN A 11 14.34 3.24 -14.32
C GLN A 11 15.18 2.24 -13.50
N ASP A 12 14.58 1.18 -13.02
CA ASP A 12 15.23 0.17 -12.18
C ASP A 12 15.29 -1.16 -12.97
N PRO A 13 16.49 -1.64 -13.34
CA PRO A 13 16.65 -2.86 -14.12
C PRO A 13 16.28 -4.14 -13.35
N ASP A 14 16.15 -4.05 -12.03
CA ASP A 14 15.82 -5.19 -11.17
C ASP A 14 14.31 -5.32 -10.92
N ILE A 15 13.49 -4.39 -11.46
CA ILE A 15 12.03 -4.35 -11.26
C ILE A 15 11.32 -4.37 -12.61
N GLU A 16 10.40 -5.31 -12.77
CA GLU A 16 9.48 -5.38 -13.91
C GLU A 16 8.03 -5.33 -13.40
N ILE A 17 7.18 -4.54 -14.06
CA ILE A 17 5.73 -4.57 -13.80
C ILE A 17 5.12 -5.64 -14.70
N ALA A 18 4.78 -6.77 -14.11
CA ALA A 18 4.21 -7.90 -14.83
C ALA A 18 2.78 -7.63 -15.31
N ALA A 19 1.95 -6.99 -14.48
CA ALA A 19 0.56 -6.64 -14.80
C ALA A 19 0.04 -5.49 -13.93
N GLY A 20 -1.02 -4.85 -14.37
CA GLY A 20 -1.82 -3.90 -13.58
C GLY A 20 -3.24 -4.42 -13.33
N ILE A 21 -3.83 -4.02 -12.21
CA ILE A 21 -5.26 -4.23 -11.94
C ILE A 21 -5.92 -2.86 -11.80
N ASP A 22 -6.77 -2.51 -12.74
CA ASP A 22 -7.54 -1.25 -12.70
C ASP A 22 -8.80 -1.41 -13.55
N VAL A 23 -9.92 -0.88 -13.07
CA VAL A 23 -11.19 -0.84 -13.83
C VAL A 23 -11.13 0.11 -15.02
N ARG A 24 -10.09 0.94 -15.10
CA ARG A 24 -9.84 1.90 -16.18
C ARG A 24 -8.51 1.55 -16.84
N ASP A 25 -8.57 0.79 -17.92
CA ASP A 25 -7.40 0.64 -18.79
C ASP A 25 -7.32 1.85 -19.72
N GLY A 26 -6.29 2.67 -19.56
CA GLY A 26 -5.98 3.77 -20.47
C GLY A 26 -5.31 3.34 -21.77
N GLY A 27 -5.03 2.05 -21.98
CA GLY A 27 -4.43 1.48 -23.18
C GLY A 27 -3.00 1.96 -23.48
N THR A 28 -2.32 2.58 -22.52
CA THR A 28 -1.00 3.19 -22.69
C THR A 28 0.10 2.48 -21.90
N ASN A 29 -0.26 1.44 -21.16
CA ASN A 29 0.71 0.71 -20.33
C ASN A 29 1.51 -0.30 -21.17
N PRO A 30 2.81 -0.48 -20.91
CA PRO A 30 3.63 -1.47 -21.61
C PRO A 30 3.39 -2.92 -21.13
N TYR A 31 2.48 -3.12 -20.19
CA TYR A 31 2.09 -4.39 -19.59
C TYR A 31 0.56 -4.56 -19.63
N PRO A 32 0.04 -5.79 -19.54
CA PRO A 32 -1.41 -6.02 -19.54
C PRO A 32 -2.08 -5.42 -18.29
N VAL A 33 -3.30 -4.89 -18.47
CA VAL A 33 -4.12 -4.40 -17.38
C VAL A 33 -5.43 -5.19 -17.36
N PHE A 34 -5.77 -5.73 -16.21
CA PHE A 34 -6.98 -6.52 -15.98
C PHE A 34 -7.97 -5.72 -15.14
N ALA A 35 -9.26 -5.89 -15.39
CA ALA A 35 -10.30 -5.23 -14.61
C ALA A 35 -10.46 -5.84 -13.20
N ARG A 36 -10.09 -7.12 -13.05
CA ARG A 36 -10.23 -7.89 -11.81
C ARG A 36 -9.04 -8.81 -11.59
N PHE A 37 -8.79 -9.14 -10.33
CA PHE A 37 -7.73 -10.08 -9.95
C PHE A 37 -7.96 -11.49 -10.54
N GLU A 38 -9.21 -11.94 -10.60
CA GLU A 38 -9.57 -13.28 -11.10
C GLU A 38 -9.23 -13.47 -12.58
N GLU A 39 -9.14 -12.40 -13.35
CA GLU A 39 -8.80 -12.39 -14.77
C GLU A 39 -7.29 -12.41 -15.01
N CYS A 40 -6.50 -12.08 -13.98
CA CYS A 40 -5.04 -12.01 -14.08
C CYS A 40 -4.42 -13.39 -13.88
N ASP A 41 -3.87 -13.94 -14.95
CA ASP A 41 -3.11 -15.20 -14.95
C ASP A 41 -1.58 -14.98 -15.00
N VAL A 42 -1.14 -13.74 -15.03
CA VAL A 42 0.27 -13.37 -15.09
C VAL A 42 0.94 -13.63 -13.74
N PRO A 43 2.06 -14.37 -13.71
CA PRO A 43 2.80 -14.58 -12.46
C PRO A 43 3.45 -13.27 -11.99
N ALA A 44 3.47 -13.10 -10.67
CA ALA A 44 4.11 -11.95 -10.02
C ALA A 44 4.72 -12.38 -8.68
N ASP A 45 5.80 -11.72 -8.29
CA ASP A 45 6.50 -11.98 -7.02
C ASP A 45 5.91 -11.18 -5.86
N VAL A 46 5.23 -10.07 -6.14
CA VAL A 46 4.62 -9.20 -5.14
C VAL A 46 3.46 -8.38 -5.73
N ILE A 47 2.46 -8.12 -4.92
CA ILE A 47 1.38 -7.17 -5.23
C ILE A 47 1.66 -5.86 -4.49
N VAL A 48 1.59 -4.72 -5.18
CA VAL A 48 1.69 -3.39 -4.58
C VAL A 48 0.35 -2.67 -4.75
N ASP A 49 -0.38 -2.49 -3.64
CA ASP A 49 -1.74 -2.00 -3.63
C ASP A 49 -1.84 -0.51 -3.25
N PHE A 50 -2.28 0.31 -4.20
CA PHE A 50 -2.69 1.71 -4.00
C PHE A 50 -4.13 1.94 -4.48
N SER A 51 -4.99 0.97 -4.31
CA SER A 51 -6.38 0.98 -4.80
C SER A 51 -7.37 1.63 -3.79
N SER A 52 -8.41 0.94 -3.48
CA SER A 52 -9.44 1.35 -2.52
C SER A 52 -9.85 0.18 -1.63
N PRO A 53 -10.46 0.43 -0.45
CA PRO A 53 -10.95 -0.64 0.43
C PRO A 53 -11.93 -1.61 -0.25
N ALA A 54 -12.64 -1.17 -1.31
CA ALA A 54 -13.58 -2.03 -2.04
C ALA A 54 -12.92 -3.19 -2.80
N VAL A 55 -11.63 -3.07 -3.12
CA VAL A 55 -10.86 -4.08 -3.87
C VAL A 55 -10.11 -5.02 -2.92
N PHE A 56 -10.00 -4.64 -1.65
CA PHE A 56 -9.17 -5.33 -0.66
C PHE A 56 -9.45 -6.83 -0.56
N ASP A 57 -10.73 -7.21 -0.49
CA ASP A 57 -11.09 -8.60 -0.25
C ASP A 57 -10.71 -9.51 -1.43
N SER A 58 -10.99 -9.10 -2.68
CA SER A 58 -10.59 -9.85 -3.86
C SER A 58 -9.07 -9.90 -4.04
N MET A 59 -8.36 -8.82 -3.70
CA MET A 59 -6.90 -8.80 -3.69
C MET A 59 -6.33 -9.82 -2.70
N MET A 60 -6.86 -9.87 -1.48
CA MET A 60 -6.38 -10.81 -0.46
C MET A 60 -6.70 -12.26 -0.82
N ASP A 61 -7.88 -12.55 -1.39
CA ASP A 61 -8.22 -13.87 -1.93
C ASP A 61 -7.19 -14.32 -2.98
N TYR A 62 -6.87 -13.43 -3.91
CA TYR A 62 -5.87 -13.70 -4.95
C TYR A 62 -4.47 -13.91 -4.37
N SER A 63 -4.02 -13.01 -3.47
CA SER A 63 -2.72 -13.09 -2.80
C SER A 63 -2.56 -14.42 -2.05
N VAL A 64 -3.52 -14.77 -1.21
CA VAL A 64 -3.46 -16.00 -0.40
C VAL A 64 -3.54 -17.25 -1.27
N SER A 65 -4.43 -17.30 -2.26
CA SER A 65 -4.59 -18.48 -3.12
C SER A 65 -3.36 -18.76 -3.98
N ARG A 66 -2.64 -17.72 -4.39
CA ARG A 66 -1.43 -17.83 -5.20
C ARG A 66 -0.13 -17.72 -4.41
N GLN A 67 -0.21 -17.53 -3.09
CA GLN A 67 0.94 -17.33 -2.19
C GLN A 67 1.84 -16.16 -2.60
N ILE A 68 1.23 -15.07 -3.10
CA ILE A 68 1.94 -13.87 -3.55
C ILE A 68 1.96 -12.84 -2.41
N PRO A 69 3.13 -12.40 -1.93
CA PRO A 69 3.27 -11.31 -0.95
C PRO A 69 2.56 -10.02 -1.37
N VAL A 70 2.10 -9.22 -0.39
CA VAL A 70 1.39 -7.98 -0.70
C VAL A 70 1.88 -6.80 0.13
N VAL A 71 2.02 -5.65 -0.53
CA VAL A 71 2.27 -4.34 0.09
C VAL A 71 0.98 -3.53 0.03
N VAL A 72 0.28 -3.43 1.16
CA VAL A 72 -1.00 -2.74 1.28
C VAL A 72 -0.78 -1.28 1.65
N CYS A 73 -0.97 -0.38 0.69
CA CYS A 73 -0.85 1.08 0.87
C CYS A 73 -2.21 1.78 0.87
N THR A 74 -3.29 1.04 0.67
CA THR A 74 -4.66 1.57 0.67
C THR A 74 -5.06 2.03 2.07
N PRO A 75 -5.45 3.32 2.25
CA PRO A 75 -5.97 3.83 3.51
C PRO A 75 -7.44 3.47 3.70
N GLY A 76 -7.93 3.58 4.95
CA GLY A 76 -9.36 3.50 5.25
C GLY A 76 -9.96 2.09 5.24
N LEU A 77 -9.15 1.06 5.45
CA LEU A 77 -9.64 -0.31 5.66
C LEU A 77 -10.54 -0.37 6.91
N SER A 78 -11.62 -1.14 6.84
CA SER A 78 -12.51 -1.40 7.97
C SER A 78 -11.84 -2.26 9.05
N GLU A 79 -12.44 -2.32 10.23
CA GLU A 79 -11.93 -3.18 11.31
C GLU A 79 -11.95 -4.67 10.92
N GLU A 80 -12.97 -5.10 10.16
CA GLU A 80 -13.05 -6.45 9.65
C GLU A 80 -11.93 -6.74 8.66
N GLN A 81 -11.66 -5.80 7.75
CA GLN A 81 -10.56 -5.91 6.79
C GLN A 81 -9.20 -5.94 7.48
N LEU A 82 -9.02 -5.16 8.54
CA LEU A 82 -7.79 -5.18 9.34
C LEU A 82 -7.60 -6.52 10.08
N LYS A 83 -8.66 -7.09 10.64
CA LYS A 83 -8.62 -8.43 11.25
C LYS A 83 -8.29 -9.50 10.21
N ARG A 84 -8.95 -9.44 9.04
CA ARG A 84 -8.66 -10.34 7.93
C ARG A 84 -7.20 -10.25 7.50
N LEU A 85 -6.66 -9.03 7.37
CA LEU A 85 -5.27 -8.81 7.00
C LEU A 85 -4.30 -9.46 8.00
N ASP A 86 -4.58 -9.34 9.31
CA ASP A 86 -3.78 -10.00 10.37
C ASP A 86 -3.83 -11.53 10.24
N GLU A 87 -5.00 -12.10 9.94
CA GLU A 87 -5.15 -13.54 9.73
C GLU A 87 -4.45 -14.03 8.46
N ASP A 88 -4.57 -13.29 7.36
CA ASP A 88 -3.95 -13.64 6.10
C ASP A 88 -2.43 -13.43 6.11
N SER A 89 -1.92 -12.53 6.96
CA SER A 89 -0.47 -12.34 7.19
C SER A 89 0.23 -13.58 7.75
N LYS A 90 -0.52 -14.52 8.32
CA LYS A 90 0.00 -15.83 8.77
C LYS A 90 0.20 -16.81 7.61
N LYS A 91 -0.35 -16.51 6.43
CA LYS A 91 -0.31 -17.37 5.23
C LYS A 91 0.61 -16.81 4.15
N VAL A 92 0.65 -15.48 4.00
CA VAL A 92 1.50 -14.77 3.03
C VAL A 92 2.20 -13.59 3.71
N ALA A 93 3.35 -13.16 3.19
CA ALA A 93 4.01 -11.98 3.71
C ALA A 93 3.19 -10.71 3.39
N VAL A 94 2.93 -9.88 4.40
CA VAL A 94 2.18 -8.64 4.29
C VAL A 94 2.98 -7.48 4.87
N LEU A 95 3.17 -6.43 4.07
CA LEU A 95 3.61 -5.12 4.55
C LEU A 95 2.43 -4.15 4.46
N ARG A 96 2.04 -3.53 5.56
CA ARG A 96 1.01 -2.48 5.55
C ARG A 96 1.60 -1.13 5.91
N SER A 97 1.38 -0.15 5.04
CA SER A 97 1.70 1.25 5.35
C SER A 97 0.76 2.18 4.58
N ALA A 98 -0.10 2.89 5.30
CA ALA A 98 -1.02 3.87 4.71
C ALA A 98 -0.29 5.12 4.16
N ASN A 99 0.97 5.31 4.50
CA ASN A 99 1.79 6.42 4.01
C ASN A 99 3.24 5.97 3.77
N MET A 100 3.65 5.96 2.52
CA MET A 100 4.99 5.59 2.06
C MET A 100 5.92 6.80 1.88
N SER A 101 5.50 8.01 2.27
CA SER A 101 6.34 9.20 2.20
C SER A 101 7.53 9.08 3.15
N LEU A 102 8.74 9.17 2.61
CA LEU A 102 9.98 9.19 3.41
C LEU A 102 9.95 10.32 4.45
N GLY A 103 9.52 11.52 4.05
CA GLY A 103 9.44 12.68 4.94
C GLY A 103 8.45 12.49 6.09
N ILE A 104 7.29 11.93 5.82
CA ILE A 104 6.29 11.64 6.87
C ILE A 104 6.81 10.56 7.83
N ASN A 105 7.41 9.48 7.32
CA ASN A 105 7.92 8.41 8.17
C ASN A 105 9.11 8.88 9.02
N LEU A 106 9.99 9.72 8.46
CA LEU A 106 11.07 10.36 9.24
C LEU A 106 10.49 11.26 10.32
N LEU A 107 9.50 12.11 9.99
CA LEU A 107 8.85 12.99 10.95
C LEU A 107 8.18 12.21 12.09
N LEU A 108 7.49 11.12 11.78
CA LEU A 108 6.89 10.23 12.79
C LEU A 108 7.93 9.70 13.77
N LYS A 109 9.10 9.25 13.26
CA LYS A 109 10.19 8.78 14.10
C LYS A 109 10.72 9.87 15.01
N LEU A 110 11.01 11.05 14.48
CA LEU A 110 11.49 12.20 15.25
C LEU A 110 10.48 12.64 16.32
N LEU A 111 9.19 12.68 15.98
CA LEU A 111 8.14 13.03 16.92
C LEU A 111 7.99 12.00 18.04
N GLN A 112 8.13 10.71 17.76
CA GLN A 112 8.11 9.67 18.79
C GLN A 112 9.25 9.82 19.79
N ASP A 113 10.46 10.15 19.33
CA ASP A 113 11.63 10.35 20.18
C ASP A 113 11.49 11.63 21.01
N ALA A 114 11.07 12.73 20.38
CA ALA A 114 10.81 13.99 21.07
C ALA A 114 9.70 13.85 22.12
N ALA A 115 8.59 13.21 21.78
CA ALA A 115 7.44 13.02 22.67
C ALA A 115 7.82 12.20 23.92
N ARG A 116 8.59 11.12 23.76
CA ARG A 116 9.07 10.33 24.92
C ARG A 116 9.89 11.18 25.90
N THR A 117 10.79 12.00 25.39
CA THR A 117 11.66 12.84 26.22
C THR A 117 10.89 13.96 26.90
N LEU A 118 10.04 14.67 26.13
CA LEU A 118 9.30 15.84 26.65
C LEU A 118 8.17 15.44 27.60
N ALA A 119 7.43 14.39 27.33
CA ALA A 119 6.38 13.90 28.24
C ALA A 119 6.97 13.47 29.58
N ALA A 120 8.12 12.79 29.58
CA ALA A 120 8.82 12.43 30.82
C ALA A 120 9.31 13.66 31.62
N ALA A 121 9.54 14.79 30.94
CA ALA A 121 9.90 16.07 31.56
C ALA A 121 8.68 16.93 31.95
N GLY A 122 7.44 16.43 31.78
CA GLY A 122 6.20 17.10 32.20
C GLY A 122 5.64 18.10 31.18
N PHE A 123 6.05 18.01 29.90
CA PHE A 123 5.46 18.82 28.82
C PHE A 123 4.17 18.19 28.30
N ASP A 124 3.16 19.03 28.06
CA ASP A 124 1.96 18.63 27.32
C ASP A 124 2.23 18.59 25.82
N ILE A 125 1.65 17.60 25.12
CA ILE A 125 1.85 17.41 23.68
C ILE A 125 0.50 17.59 22.98
N GLY A 126 0.43 18.57 22.07
CA GLY A 126 -0.71 18.78 21.17
C GLY A 126 -0.33 18.51 19.72
N ILE A 127 -1.26 17.96 18.94
CA ILE A 127 -1.09 17.74 17.49
C ILE A 127 -2.16 18.55 16.76
N VAL A 128 -1.70 19.44 15.85
CA VAL A 128 -2.56 20.16 14.93
C VAL A 128 -2.24 19.70 13.52
N VAL A 129 -3.25 19.19 12.79
CA VAL A 129 -3.09 18.69 11.43
C VAL A 129 -3.86 19.57 10.46
N THR A 130 -3.17 20.04 9.43
CA THR A 130 -3.79 20.74 8.30
C THR A 130 -3.60 19.93 7.03
N HIS A 131 -4.70 19.64 6.34
CA HIS A 131 -4.68 18.97 5.05
C HIS A 131 -4.93 19.96 3.92
N GLN A 132 -4.19 19.84 2.82
CA GLN A 132 -4.51 20.58 1.61
C GLN A 132 -5.78 19.99 0.98
N ASN A 133 -6.70 20.87 0.53
CA ASN A 133 -7.96 20.48 -0.12
C ASN A 133 -7.79 19.88 -1.53
N ARG A 134 -6.57 19.77 -2.04
CA ARG A 134 -6.28 19.16 -3.35
C ARG A 134 -5.47 17.88 -3.14
N LYS A 135 -6.11 16.78 -3.40
CA LYS A 135 -5.48 15.48 -3.71
C LYS A 135 -5.62 15.21 -5.19
#